data_8c0c8932190f0f10718091bf1e4ac748
#
_entry.id   8c0c8932190f0f10718091bf1e4ac748
#
_cell.length_a   1.000
_cell.length_b   1.000
_cell.length_c   1.000
_cell.angle_alpha   90.00
_cell.angle_beta   90.00
_cell.angle_gamma   90.00
#
_symmetry.space_group_name_H-M   'P 1'
#
loop_
_entity.id
_entity.type
_entity.pdbx_description
1 polymer ?
#
loop_
_entity_poly.entity_id
_entity_poly.type
_entity_poly.pdbx_seq_one_letter_code
_entity_poly.pdbx_strand_id
1 'polypeptide(L)'
;MQTELVGTLEAEKVYTFLTPPVHGLSYRKVNPKSKNFKTIVGQCWEYVENATERNNTEIVKGIDVIQRVIDKVSDLWVSIDSETGQIVGGLVIGAAAYPQATGINAEAIGGKFHFPDLVPVLEKYYKALGYKFFEMTGRKGWEKVMAPLGYKLTSITIYKRL
;
A
#
# COMPACT_ATOMS: atom_id res chain seq x y z
N MET A 1 14.18 10.48 -17.33
CA MET A 1 14.14 10.05 -15.93
C MET A 1 13.62 8.63 -15.73
N GLN A 2 12.55 8.23 -16.36
CA GLN A 2 12.10 6.83 -16.28
C GLN A 2 13.09 5.84 -16.91
N THR A 3 13.78 6.22 -17.96
CA THR A 3 14.74 5.38 -18.66
C THR A 3 16.02 5.14 -17.84
N GLU A 4 16.48 6.13 -17.10
CA GLU A 4 17.64 5.97 -16.20
C GLU A 4 17.29 5.11 -14.96
N LEU A 5 16.10 5.31 -14.41
CA LEU A 5 15.60 4.46 -13.34
C LEU A 5 15.42 3.01 -13.79
N VAL A 6 14.90 2.77 -14.98
CA VAL A 6 14.72 1.42 -15.52
C VAL A 6 16.08 0.72 -15.73
N GLY A 7 17.08 1.41 -16.25
CA GLY A 7 18.43 0.86 -16.40
C GLY A 7 19.09 0.54 -15.05
N THR A 8 18.92 1.42 -14.05
CA THR A 8 19.42 1.20 -12.68
C THR A 8 18.59 0.13 -11.96
N LEU A 9 17.29 0.07 -12.24
CA LEU A 9 16.35 -0.91 -11.69
C LEU A 9 16.60 -2.34 -12.17
N GLU A 10 16.99 -2.53 -13.41
CA GLU A 10 17.38 -3.85 -13.90
C GLU A 10 18.63 -4.37 -13.18
N ALA A 11 19.58 -3.49 -12.85
CA ALA A 11 20.77 -3.86 -12.10
C ALA A 11 20.47 -4.21 -10.63
N GLU A 12 19.53 -3.53 -9.98
CA GLU A 12 19.24 -3.68 -8.55
C GLU A 12 17.87 -4.31 -8.24
N LYS A 13 16.99 -4.40 -9.21
CA LYS A 13 15.60 -4.87 -9.02
C LYS A 13 14.90 -4.20 -7.84
N VAL A 14 14.99 -2.87 -7.77
CA VAL A 14 14.42 -2.07 -6.66
C VAL A 14 12.91 -2.27 -6.54
N TYR A 15 12.23 -2.46 -7.68
CA TYR A 15 10.80 -2.71 -7.71
C TYR A 15 10.50 -4.04 -8.40
N THR A 16 9.58 -4.82 -7.83
CA THR A 16 9.10 -6.07 -8.42
C THR A 16 7.91 -5.85 -9.36
N PHE A 17 7.27 -4.72 -9.26
CA PHE A 17 6.15 -4.31 -10.11
C PHE A 17 6.12 -2.79 -10.24
N LEU A 18 5.75 -2.30 -11.43
CA LEU A 18 5.55 -0.87 -11.68
C LEU A 18 4.48 -0.65 -12.75
N THR A 19 3.76 0.46 -12.63
CA THR A 19 2.77 0.90 -13.62
C THR A 19 3.30 2.06 -14.44
N PRO A 20 2.78 2.26 -15.67
CA PRO A 20 3.01 3.50 -16.38
C PRO A 20 2.34 4.68 -15.66
N PRO A 21 2.79 5.93 -15.88
CA PRO A 21 2.16 7.11 -15.30
C PRO A 21 0.73 7.29 -15.81
N VAL A 22 -0.19 7.50 -14.85
CA VAL A 22 -1.58 7.87 -15.12
C VAL A 22 -1.99 8.92 -14.10
N HIS A 23 -2.64 10.00 -14.53
CA HIS A 23 -3.02 11.13 -13.67
C HIS A 23 -1.86 11.70 -12.84
N GLY A 24 -0.66 11.75 -13.43
CA GLY A 24 0.54 12.30 -12.80
C GLY A 24 1.20 11.37 -11.77
N LEU A 25 0.71 10.16 -11.58
CA LEU A 25 1.23 9.18 -10.62
C LEU A 25 1.56 7.85 -11.29
N SER A 26 2.60 7.20 -10.82
CA SER A 26 2.87 5.79 -11.09
C SER A 26 2.96 5.03 -9.76
N TYR A 27 2.63 3.74 -9.79
CA TYR A 27 2.61 2.89 -8.60
C TYR A 27 3.66 1.80 -8.72
N ARG A 28 4.38 1.54 -7.66
CA ARG A 28 5.46 0.56 -7.64
C ARG A 28 5.42 -0.29 -6.39
N LYS A 29 5.57 -1.59 -6.56
CA LYS A 29 5.78 -2.51 -5.45
C LYS A 29 7.28 -2.59 -5.16
N VAL A 30 7.68 -2.30 -3.94
CA VAL A 30 9.09 -2.29 -3.54
C VAL A 30 9.60 -3.71 -3.38
N ASN A 31 10.79 -3.98 -3.92
CA ASN A 31 11.45 -5.26 -3.75
C ASN A 31 12.12 -5.33 -2.36
N PRO A 32 11.67 -6.23 -1.46
CA PRO A 32 12.25 -6.33 -0.12
C PRO A 32 13.70 -6.84 -0.11
N LYS A 33 14.18 -7.37 -1.22
CA LYS A 33 15.58 -7.82 -1.38
C LYS A 33 16.50 -6.74 -1.93
N SER A 34 15.96 -5.59 -2.32
CA SER A 34 16.76 -4.47 -2.83
C SER A 34 17.68 -3.90 -1.75
N LYS A 35 18.87 -3.50 -2.16
CA LYS A 35 19.80 -2.74 -1.29
C LYS A 35 19.19 -1.42 -0.82
N ASN A 36 18.31 -0.83 -1.62
CA ASN A 36 17.65 0.43 -1.34
C ASN A 36 16.38 0.28 -0.50
N PHE A 37 16.00 -0.95 -0.12
CA PHE A 37 14.76 -1.22 0.59
C PHE A 37 14.59 -0.36 1.86
N LYS A 38 15.59 -0.34 2.73
CA LYS A 38 15.54 0.44 3.97
C LYS A 38 15.44 1.95 3.73
N THR A 39 16.11 2.45 2.69
CA THR A 39 16.03 3.87 2.30
C THR A 39 14.62 4.23 1.84
N ILE A 40 14.00 3.37 1.02
CA ILE A 40 12.63 3.57 0.55
C ILE A 40 11.64 3.50 1.71
N VAL A 41 11.80 2.54 2.63
CA VAL A 41 10.99 2.45 3.84
C VAL A 41 11.09 3.74 4.67
N GLY A 42 12.28 4.28 4.83
CA GLY A 42 12.50 5.56 5.51
C GLY A 42 11.79 6.74 4.83
N GLN A 43 11.77 6.79 3.49
CA GLN A 43 11.06 7.81 2.73
C GLN A 43 9.53 7.70 2.85
N CYS A 44 9.03 6.50 3.15
CA CYS A 44 7.59 6.25 3.32
C CYS A 44 7.12 6.41 4.78
N TRP A 45 8.04 6.52 5.74
CA TRP A 45 7.74 6.51 7.17
C TRP A 45 6.63 7.47 7.56
N GLU A 46 6.77 8.73 7.17
CA GLU A 46 5.81 9.79 7.52
C GLU A 46 4.40 9.48 7.00
N TYR A 47 4.29 8.95 5.78
CA TYR A 47 2.98 8.59 5.21
C TYR A 47 2.31 7.46 5.99
N VAL A 48 3.06 6.44 6.36
CA VAL A 48 2.55 5.30 7.12
C VAL A 48 2.19 5.69 8.55
N GLU A 49 3.05 6.47 9.22
CA GLU A 49 2.80 6.97 10.58
C GLU A 49 1.53 7.83 10.63
N ASN A 50 1.39 8.80 9.74
CA ASN A 50 0.20 9.66 9.65
C ASN A 50 -1.07 8.86 9.37
N ALA A 51 -0.99 7.80 8.57
CA ALA A 51 -2.13 6.93 8.29
C ALA A 51 -2.58 6.14 9.52
N THR A 52 -1.64 5.64 10.31
CA THR A 52 -1.94 4.86 11.52
C THR A 52 -2.41 5.74 12.68
N GLU A 53 -1.85 6.92 12.87
CA GLU A 53 -2.28 7.87 13.90
C GLU A 53 -3.75 8.30 13.73
N ARG A 54 -4.23 8.38 12.50
CA ARG A 54 -5.62 8.73 12.20
C ARG A 54 -6.65 7.67 12.61
N ASN A 55 -6.23 6.45 12.89
CA ASN A 55 -7.13 5.37 13.32
C ASN A 55 -7.47 5.42 14.82
N ASN A 56 -6.85 6.29 15.58
CA ASN A 56 -7.21 6.72 16.95
C ASN A 56 -7.37 5.62 18.02
N THR A 57 -6.87 4.40 17.78
CA THR A 57 -7.02 3.31 18.73
C THR A 57 -5.82 3.13 19.67
N GLU A 58 -4.68 3.71 19.35
CA GLU A 58 -3.39 3.53 20.02
C GLU A 58 -2.90 2.07 20.12
N ILE A 59 -3.61 1.13 19.54
CA ILE A 59 -3.28 -0.29 19.56
C ILE A 59 -2.22 -0.65 18.52
N VAL A 60 -2.32 -0.05 17.33
CA VAL A 60 -1.35 -0.22 16.25
C VAL A 60 -0.71 1.12 15.91
N LYS A 61 0.60 1.18 15.97
CA LYS A 61 1.40 2.36 15.63
C LYS A 61 2.07 2.20 14.27
N GLY A 62 2.51 3.31 13.68
CA GLY A 62 3.24 3.29 12.42
C GLY A 62 4.46 2.37 12.46
N ILE A 63 5.17 2.33 13.60
CA ILE A 63 6.32 1.44 13.77
C ILE A 63 5.95 -0.05 13.65
N ASP A 64 4.77 -0.45 14.13
CA ASP A 64 4.32 -1.84 14.05
C ASP A 64 4.07 -2.24 12.59
N VAL A 65 3.45 -1.34 11.82
CA VAL A 65 3.19 -1.56 10.38
C VAL A 65 4.49 -1.61 9.59
N ILE A 66 5.42 -0.69 9.85
CA ILE A 66 6.74 -0.67 9.19
C ILE A 66 7.56 -1.90 9.57
N GLN A 67 7.48 -2.38 10.80
CA GLN A 67 8.17 -3.60 11.21
C GLN A 67 7.70 -4.80 10.40
N ARG A 68 6.40 -4.91 10.12
CA ARG A 68 5.86 -5.96 9.25
C ARG A 68 6.42 -5.90 7.82
N VAL A 69 6.66 -4.70 7.31
CA VAL A 69 7.32 -4.49 6.01
C VAL A 69 8.79 -4.92 6.07
N ILE A 70 9.52 -4.53 7.12
CA ILE A 70 10.91 -4.92 7.34
C ILE A 70 11.05 -6.44 7.48
N ASP A 71 10.13 -7.08 8.18
CA ASP A 71 10.09 -8.53 8.39
C ASP A 71 9.56 -9.29 7.15
N LYS A 72 9.22 -8.56 6.08
CA LYS A 72 8.72 -9.13 4.81
C LYS A 72 7.40 -9.90 4.96
N VAL A 73 6.63 -9.57 5.97
CA VAL A 73 5.28 -10.10 6.21
C VAL A 73 4.24 -9.32 5.42
N SER A 74 4.49 -8.02 5.20
CA SER A 74 3.62 -7.14 4.43
C SER A 74 4.40 -6.51 3.27
N ASP A 75 3.69 -6.23 2.18
CA ASP A 75 4.22 -5.58 0.99
C ASP A 75 4.17 -4.06 1.14
N LEU A 76 5.20 -3.39 0.64
CA LEU A 76 5.23 -1.93 0.52
C LEU A 76 5.01 -1.53 -0.94
N TRP A 77 4.01 -0.70 -1.16
CA TRP A 77 3.76 -0.02 -2.42
C TRP A 77 4.00 1.47 -2.24
N VAL A 78 4.49 2.11 -3.28
CA VAL A 78 4.73 3.55 -3.31
C VAL A 78 4.04 4.19 -4.51
N SER A 79 3.59 5.42 -4.34
CA SER A 79 3.23 6.29 -5.45
C SER A 79 4.38 7.25 -5.75
N ILE A 80 4.65 7.43 -7.03
CA ILE A 80 5.70 8.28 -7.54
C ILE A 80 5.06 9.40 -8.35
N ASP A 81 5.43 10.63 -8.04
CA ASP A 81 5.07 11.78 -8.87
C ASP A 81 5.82 11.69 -10.21
N SER A 82 5.07 11.70 -11.31
CA SER A 82 5.66 11.49 -12.65
C SER A 82 6.47 12.69 -13.15
N GLU A 83 6.27 13.89 -12.61
CA GLU A 83 7.04 15.07 -12.97
C GLU A 83 8.37 15.15 -12.22
N THR A 84 8.34 14.85 -10.92
CA THR A 84 9.52 14.99 -10.05
C THR A 84 10.28 13.69 -9.83
N GLY A 85 9.66 12.53 -10.08
CA GLY A 85 10.23 11.22 -9.76
C GLY A 85 10.30 10.90 -8.27
N GLN A 86 9.71 11.73 -7.41
CA GLN A 86 9.74 11.55 -5.97
C GLN A 86 8.61 10.66 -5.47
N ILE A 87 8.88 9.94 -4.36
CA ILE A 87 7.86 9.22 -3.63
C ILE A 87 6.93 10.22 -2.94
N VAL A 88 5.65 10.12 -3.21
CA VAL A 88 4.61 11.00 -2.68
C VAL A 88 3.52 10.27 -1.90
N GLY A 89 3.66 8.98 -1.73
CA GLY A 89 2.75 8.17 -0.92
C GLY A 89 3.29 6.78 -0.63
N GLY A 90 2.81 6.19 0.44
CA GLY A 90 3.12 4.83 0.88
C GLY A 90 1.85 4.05 1.22
N LEU A 91 1.81 2.80 0.81
CA LEU A 91 0.72 1.86 1.05
C LEU A 91 1.31 0.54 1.53
N VAL A 92 0.82 0.04 2.63
CA VAL A 92 1.20 -1.28 3.17
C VAL A 92 0.05 -2.25 2.99
N ILE A 93 0.33 -3.36 2.32
CA ILE A 93 -0.61 -4.45 2.07
C ILE A 93 -0.14 -5.71 2.80
N GLY A 94 -1.00 -6.24 3.66
CA GLY A 94 -0.79 -7.51 4.34
C GLY A 94 -1.79 -8.57 3.89
N ALA A 95 -1.56 -9.82 4.30
CA ALA A 95 -2.52 -10.89 4.08
C ALA A 95 -3.62 -10.87 5.14
N ALA A 96 -4.84 -11.18 4.72
CA ALA A 96 -6.00 -11.38 5.58
C ALA A 96 -6.48 -12.83 5.44
N ALA A 97 -6.16 -13.68 6.41
CA ALA A 97 -6.49 -15.10 6.40
C ALA A 97 -7.76 -15.36 7.20
N TYR A 98 -8.77 -15.91 6.53
CA TYR A 98 -10.01 -16.39 7.13
C TYR A 98 -10.20 -17.88 6.85
N PRO A 99 -11.04 -18.61 7.60
CA PRO A 99 -11.21 -20.05 7.40
C PRO A 99 -11.60 -20.45 5.98
N GLN A 100 -12.33 -19.62 5.27
CA GLN A 100 -12.85 -19.92 3.94
C GLN A 100 -12.01 -19.36 2.79
N ALA A 101 -11.18 -18.35 3.05
CA ALA A 101 -10.38 -17.71 2.01
C ALA A 101 -9.27 -16.83 2.58
N THR A 102 -8.22 -16.62 1.81
CA THR A 102 -7.18 -15.64 2.09
C THR A 102 -7.30 -14.48 1.10
N GLY A 103 -7.33 -13.28 1.62
CA GLY A 103 -7.33 -12.03 0.87
C GLY A 103 -6.18 -11.13 1.25
N ILE A 104 -6.25 -9.90 0.79
CA ILE A 104 -5.33 -8.83 1.16
C ILE A 104 -6.05 -7.75 1.95
N ASN A 105 -5.29 -7.10 2.81
CA ASN A 105 -5.75 -5.97 3.63
C ASN A 105 -4.83 -4.77 3.46
N ALA A 106 -5.40 -3.60 3.19
CA ALA A 106 -4.66 -2.34 3.27
C ALA A 106 -4.45 -1.99 4.75
N GLU A 107 -3.24 -2.18 5.25
CA GLU A 107 -2.88 -1.93 6.66
C GLU A 107 -2.65 -0.45 6.93
N ALA A 108 -2.07 0.26 5.98
CA ALA A 108 -1.89 1.72 6.03
C ALA A 108 -1.80 2.29 4.63
N ILE A 109 -2.38 3.45 4.43
CA ILE A 109 -2.28 4.22 3.19
C ILE A 109 -2.20 5.71 3.51
N GLY A 110 -1.15 6.36 3.07
CA GLY A 110 -0.91 7.78 3.29
C GLY A 110 -0.22 8.44 2.10
N GLY A 111 -0.38 9.76 1.99
CA GLY A 111 0.14 10.52 0.86
C GLY A 111 -0.82 10.58 -0.34
N LYS A 112 -0.27 10.71 -1.54
CA LYS A 112 -1.04 10.90 -2.77
C LYS A 112 -1.26 9.59 -3.50
N PHE A 113 -2.51 9.22 -3.68
CA PHE A 113 -2.96 8.09 -4.51
C PHE A 113 -4.22 8.47 -5.26
N HIS A 114 -4.36 7.97 -6.48
CA HIS A 114 -5.61 8.03 -7.23
C HIS A 114 -6.24 6.64 -7.24
N PHE A 115 -7.21 6.41 -6.37
CA PHE A 115 -7.79 5.08 -6.12
C PHE A 115 -8.41 4.42 -7.35
N PRO A 116 -9.13 5.14 -8.23
CA PRO A 116 -9.65 4.54 -9.44
C PRO A 116 -8.59 3.90 -10.36
N ASP A 117 -7.36 4.41 -10.32
CA ASP A 117 -6.23 3.84 -11.08
C ASP A 117 -5.52 2.73 -10.29
N LEU A 118 -5.31 2.94 -8.98
CA LEU A 118 -4.54 2.05 -8.12
C LEU A 118 -5.29 0.73 -7.85
N VAL A 119 -6.55 0.81 -7.46
CA VAL A 119 -7.30 -0.36 -6.96
C VAL A 119 -7.38 -1.48 -8.01
N PRO A 120 -7.70 -1.23 -9.29
CA PRO A 120 -7.68 -2.27 -10.30
C PRO A 120 -6.30 -2.93 -10.49
N VAL A 121 -5.22 -2.17 -10.31
CA VAL A 121 -3.84 -2.69 -10.38
C VAL A 121 -3.58 -3.67 -9.24
N LEU A 122 -3.92 -3.29 -8.01
CA LEU A 122 -3.79 -4.16 -6.84
C LEU A 122 -4.64 -5.42 -6.96
N GLU A 123 -5.89 -5.27 -7.36
CA GLU A 123 -6.81 -6.40 -7.57
C GLU A 123 -6.26 -7.40 -8.57
N LYS A 124 -5.80 -6.92 -9.73
CA LYS A 124 -5.23 -7.77 -10.77
C LYS A 124 -3.97 -8.47 -10.28
N TYR A 125 -3.08 -7.74 -9.62
CA TYR A 125 -1.81 -8.27 -9.12
C TYR A 125 -2.05 -9.37 -8.09
N TYR A 126 -2.83 -9.10 -7.05
CA TYR A 126 -3.05 -10.06 -5.96
C TYR A 126 -3.97 -11.21 -6.35
N LYS A 127 -4.94 -10.98 -7.24
CA LYS A 127 -5.74 -12.07 -7.82
C LYS A 127 -4.87 -13.07 -8.58
N ALA A 128 -3.89 -12.60 -9.33
CA ALA A 128 -2.93 -13.47 -10.03
C ALA A 128 -2.07 -14.30 -9.07
N LEU A 129 -1.85 -13.82 -7.83
CA LEU A 129 -1.16 -14.56 -6.77
C LEU A 129 -2.08 -15.50 -5.98
N GLY A 130 -3.38 -15.57 -6.32
CA GLY A 130 -4.33 -16.49 -5.71
C GLY A 130 -5.18 -15.92 -4.57
N TYR A 131 -5.00 -14.64 -4.21
CA TYR A 131 -5.84 -13.99 -3.20
C TYR A 131 -7.27 -13.81 -3.71
N LYS A 132 -8.26 -13.95 -2.83
CA LYS A 132 -9.68 -14.04 -3.19
C LYS A 132 -10.49 -12.78 -2.93
N PHE A 133 -10.00 -11.88 -2.08
CA PHE A 133 -10.68 -10.63 -1.76
C PHE A 133 -9.68 -9.55 -1.37
N PHE A 134 -10.12 -8.31 -1.40
CA PHE A 134 -9.41 -7.15 -0.90
C PHE A 134 -10.30 -6.44 0.13
N GLU A 135 -9.81 -6.28 1.33
CA GLU A 135 -10.46 -5.54 2.40
C GLU A 135 -9.63 -4.36 2.86
N MET A 136 -10.26 -3.40 3.45
CA MET A 136 -9.60 -2.32 4.17
C MET A 136 -10.43 -1.89 5.36
N THR A 137 -9.74 -1.58 6.45
CA THR A 137 -10.32 -0.97 7.63
C THR A 137 -9.87 0.49 7.67
N GLY A 138 -10.81 1.41 7.79
CA GLY A 138 -10.46 2.81 7.73
C GLY A 138 -11.58 3.72 8.21
N ARG A 139 -11.42 5.00 7.96
CA ARG A 139 -12.38 6.03 8.35
C ARG A 139 -13.69 5.89 7.53
N LYS A 140 -14.77 6.36 8.09
CA LYS A 140 -16.11 6.35 7.49
C LYS A 140 -16.16 6.88 6.04
N GLY A 141 -15.26 7.81 5.67
CA GLY A 141 -15.18 8.36 4.31
C GLY A 141 -14.75 7.36 3.23
N TRP A 142 -14.09 6.27 3.60
CA TRP A 142 -13.62 5.24 2.66
C TRP A 142 -14.75 4.54 1.92
N GLU A 143 -15.90 4.36 2.54
CA GLU A 143 -17.08 3.78 1.89
C GLU A 143 -17.46 4.56 0.63
N LYS A 144 -17.50 5.89 0.70
CA LYS A 144 -17.85 6.75 -0.43
C LYS A 144 -16.83 6.67 -1.57
N VAL A 145 -15.56 6.54 -1.24
CA VAL A 145 -14.47 6.47 -2.23
C VAL A 145 -14.45 5.11 -2.92
N MET A 146 -14.72 4.05 -2.18
CA MET A 146 -14.56 2.67 -2.64
C MET A 146 -15.84 2.07 -3.24
N ALA A 147 -17.02 2.59 -2.89
CA ALA A 147 -18.28 2.11 -3.44
C ALA A 147 -18.37 2.14 -4.99
N PRO A 148 -17.90 3.20 -5.69
CA PRO A 148 -17.85 3.21 -7.15
C PRO A 148 -16.94 2.14 -7.76
N LEU A 149 -16.01 1.59 -6.96
CA LEU A 149 -15.07 0.54 -7.37
C LEU A 149 -15.61 -0.87 -7.04
N GLY A 150 -16.86 -0.99 -6.59
CA GLY A 150 -17.53 -2.25 -6.29
C GLY A 150 -17.35 -2.76 -4.85
N TYR A 151 -16.78 -1.94 -3.98
CA TYR A 151 -16.62 -2.30 -2.56
C TYR A 151 -17.87 -1.98 -1.76
N LYS A 152 -18.13 -2.79 -0.75
CA LYS A 152 -19.27 -2.62 0.15
C LYS A 152 -18.83 -2.66 1.61
N LEU A 153 -19.54 -1.94 2.44
CA LEU A 153 -19.38 -2.02 3.88
C LEU A 153 -19.85 -3.40 4.38
N THR A 154 -18.97 -4.12 5.08
CA THR A 154 -19.29 -5.45 5.62
C THR A 154 -19.34 -5.49 7.13
N SER A 155 -18.63 -4.58 7.82
CA SER A 155 -18.55 -4.56 9.27
C SER A 155 -18.26 -3.16 9.80
N ILE A 156 -18.62 -2.94 11.07
CA ILE A 156 -18.27 -1.75 11.84
C ILE A 156 -17.54 -2.23 13.09
N THR A 157 -16.37 -1.66 13.36
CA THR A 157 -15.63 -1.93 14.59
C THR A 157 -15.95 -0.86 15.62
N ILE A 158 -16.38 -1.28 16.82
CA ILE A 158 -16.59 -0.43 17.97
C ILE A 158 -15.49 -0.73 18.97
N TYR A 159 -14.86 0.32 19.47
CA TYR A 159 -13.69 0.19 20.34
C TYR A 159 -13.88 0.90 21.66
N LYS A 160 -13.46 0.24 22.74
CA LYS A 160 -13.31 0.82 24.07
C LYS A 160 -12.05 0.23 24.72
N ARG A 161 -11.18 1.09 25.24
CA ARG A 161 -10.06 0.64 26.07
C ARG A 161 -10.58 0.29 27.48
N LEU A 162 -10.14 -0.85 28.03
CA LEU A 162 -10.46 -1.31 29.38
C LEU A 162 -9.38 -0.90 30.38
#